data_c19ba30123294391f701c76197cc73f1
#
_entry.id   c19ba30123294391f701c76197cc73f1
#
_cell.length_a   1.000
_cell.length_b   1.000
_cell.length_c   1.000
_cell.angle_alpha   90.00
_cell.angle_beta   90.00
_cell.angle_gamma   90.00
#
_symmetry.space_group_name_H-M   'P 1'
#
loop_
_entity.id
_entity.type
_entity.pdbx_description
1 polymer ?
#
loop_
_entity_poly.entity_id
_entity_poly.type
_entity_poly.pdbx_seq_one_letter_code
_entity_poly.pdbx_strand_id
1 'polypeptide(L)'
;MLLLEAATRTGWIDRNQMVAPSEILAHVAAIIPSTHFVTDLTRTSVTILAAFALGVLGGVPLGVLLWRVRVIGRVLEPFIVTGYAMPTLLFYPILVAVLGLNAGPIVVIASTMALIPIALTTMVALGDVKPVLHKLARSVDASRRQQYFKVLFPAATPLIFPGIKLGFIYAVIGTIAMEFILASKGLGFRAGFMYRELYVADMWAYIAIVVVFSIAVNSALGLAERAIRRDML
;
A
#
# COMPACT_ATOMS: atom_id res chain seq x y z
N MET A 1 21.27 -16.72 2.37
CA MET A 1 22.32 -15.75 2.67
C MET A 1 23.71 -16.31 2.43
N LEU A 2 24.13 -17.42 3.08
CA LEU A 2 25.51 -17.99 2.88
C LEU A 2 25.83 -18.38 1.44
N LEU A 3 24.89 -18.93 0.69
CA LEU A 3 25.07 -19.27 -0.73
C LEU A 3 25.27 -18.04 -1.61
N LEU A 4 24.56 -16.95 -1.35
CA LEU A 4 24.75 -15.69 -2.06
C LEU A 4 26.09 -15.03 -1.73
N GLU A 5 26.50 -15.07 -0.47
CA GLU A 5 27.80 -14.58 -0.02
C GLU A 5 28.93 -15.35 -0.74
N ALA A 6 28.84 -16.67 -0.80
CA ALA A 6 29.83 -17.49 -1.51
C ALA A 6 29.82 -17.20 -3.02
N ALA A 7 28.65 -17.12 -3.66
CA ALA A 7 28.52 -16.90 -5.09
C ALA A 7 29.08 -15.53 -5.53
N THR A 8 28.85 -14.48 -4.74
CA THR A 8 29.39 -13.14 -5.02
C THR A 8 30.87 -13.05 -4.75
N ARG A 9 31.41 -13.72 -3.70
CA ARG A 9 32.85 -13.72 -3.38
C ARG A 9 33.68 -14.59 -4.32
N THR A 10 33.09 -15.68 -4.84
CA THR A 10 33.76 -16.56 -5.80
C THR A 10 33.75 -16.05 -7.24
N GLY A 11 33.06 -14.92 -7.49
CA GLY A 11 32.96 -14.33 -8.83
C GLY A 11 31.96 -15.02 -9.76
N TRP A 12 31.11 -15.92 -9.25
CA TRP A 12 30.01 -16.50 -10.00
C TRP A 12 28.94 -15.47 -10.38
N ILE A 13 28.79 -14.44 -9.55
CA ILE A 13 27.94 -13.28 -9.81
C ILE A 13 28.85 -12.07 -9.95
N ASP A 14 28.70 -11.33 -11.06
CA ASP A 14 29.47 -10.11 -11.31
C ASP A 14 29.14 -9.05 -10.23
N ARG A 15 30.18 -8.41 -9.71
CA ARG A 15 30.06 -7.31 -8.74
C ARG A 15 29.24 -6.12 -9.27
N ASN A 16 29.19 -5.95 -10.58
CA ASN A 16 28.33 -4.95 -11.23
C ASN A 16 26.85 -5.31 -11.23
N GLN A 17 26.51 -6.56 -10.89
CA GLN A 17 25.12 -7.03 -10.79
C GLN A 17 24.68 -7.13 -9.34
N MET A 18 25.53 -7.65 -8.46
CA MET A 18 25.20 -7.84 -7.05
C MET A 18 26.46 -7.86 -6.19
N VAL A 19 26.39 -7.21 -5.03
CA VAL A 19 27.44 -7.26 -4.01
C VAL A 19 27.11 -8.27 -2.92
N ALA A 20 28.13 -8.68 -2.15
CA ALA A 20 27.94 -9.64 -1.08
C ALA A 20 26.95 -9.12 -0.01
N PRO A 21 26.08 -9.97 0.57
CA PRO A 21 25.17 -9.58 1.64
C PRO A 21 25.84 -8.85 2.82
N SER A 22 27.08 -9.23 3.17
CA SER A 22 27.86 -8.54 4.20
C SER A 22 28.24 -7.11 3.79
N GLU A 23 28.56 -6.87 2.52
CA GLU A 23 28.82 -5.53 1.99
C GLU A 23 27.54 -4.68 1.99
N ILE A 24 26.40 -5.26 1.61
CA ILE A 24 25.09 -4.58 1.69
C ILE A 24 24.82 -4.09 3.11
N LEU A 25 25.04 -4.94 4.13
CA LEU A 25 24.83 -4.55 5.52
C LEU A 25 25.78 -3.42 5.98
N ALA A 26 27.03 -3.44 5.53
CA ALA A 26 27.98 -2.36 5.81
C ALA A 26 27.53 -1.03 5.21
N HIS A 27 27.06 -1.03 3.95
CA HIS A 27 26.49 0.16 3.30
C HIS A 27 25.20 0.63 3.99
N VAL A 28 24.31 -0.27 4.40
CA VAL A 28 23.11 0.08 5.20
C VAL A 28 23.52 0.78 6.48
N ALA A 29 24.51 0.25 7.21
CA ALA A 29 24.99 0.86 8.46
C ALA A 29 25.60 2.26 8.25
N ALA A 30 26.20 2.51 7.09
CA ALA A 30 26.74 3.83 6.72
C ALA A 30 25.64 4.82 6.30
N ILE A 31 24.55 4.34 5.67
CA ILE A 31 23.43 5.17 5.19
C ILE A 31 22.55 5.64 6.34
N ILE A 32 22.21 4.78 7.30
CA ILE A 32 21.26 5.07 8.39
C ILE A 32 21.58 6.36 9.17
N PRO A 33 22.83 6.67 9.57
CA PRO A 33 23.14 7.89 10.30
C PRO A 33 23.15 9.16 9.44
N SER A 34 22.95 9.05 8.13
CA SER A 34 22.98 10.21 7.24
C SER A 34 21.73 11.07 7.35
N THR A 35 21.90 12.38 7.29
CA THR A 35 20.79 13.36 7.28
C THR A 35 19.84 13.16 6.08
N HIS A 36 20.37 12.72 4.97
CA HIS A 36 19.61 12.41 3.77
C HIS A 36 18.66 11.24 3.98
N PHE A 37 19.10 10.21 4.71
CA PHE A 37 18.27 9.04 5.01
C PHE A 37 17.01 9.40 5.77
N VAL A 38 17.14 10.17 6.86
CA VAL A 38 16.01 10.60 7.68
C VAL A 38 15.01 11.42 6.85
N THR A 39 15.51 12.32 6.01
CA THR A 39 14.67 13.15 5.14
C THR A 39 13.91 12.31 4.12
N ASP A 40 14.60 11.37 3.45
CA ASP A 40 14.00 10.51 2.43
C ASP A 40 13.02 9.51 3.06
N LEU A 41 13.35 8.92 4.23
CA LEU A 41 12.45 8.06 4.99
C LEU A 41 11.16 8.79 5.41
N THR A 42 11.30 9.99 5.96
CA THR A 42 10.14 10.80 6.37
C THR A 42 9.26 11.12 5.16
N ARG A 43 9.85 11.53 4.05
CA ARG A 43 9.11 11.85 2.84
C ARG A 43 8.35 10.64 2.30
N THR A 44 9.01 9.50 2.12
CA THR A 44 8.39 8.26 1.68
C THR A 44 7.26 7.83 2.62
N SER A 45 7.49 7.89 3.93
CA SER A 45 6.49 7.54 4.94
C SER A 45 5.25 8.44 4.86
N VAL A 46 5.44 9.75 4.77
CA VAL A 46 4.34 10.73 4.63
C VAL A 46 3.57 10.50 3.34
N THR A 47 4.26 10.25 2.22
CA THR A 47 3.63 9.96 0.92
C THR A 47 2.79 8.69 0.98
N ILE A 48 3.31 7.61 1.58
CA ILE A 48 2.58 6.35 1.77
C ILE A 48 1.34 6.56 2.65
N LEU A 49 1.50 7.25 3.79
CA LEU A 49 0.38 7.49 4.71
C LEU A 49 -0.71 8.37 4.06
N ALA A 50 -0.32 9.38 3.30
CA ALA A 50 -1.26 10.23 2.57
C ALA A 50 -2.01 9.42 1.48
N ALA A 51 -1.29 8.63 0.69
CA ALA A 51 -1.88 7.76 -0.32
C ALA A 51 -2.84 6.72 0.29
N PHE A 52 -2.44 6.10 1.38
CA PHE A 52 -3.26 5.13 2.09
C PHE A 52 -4.51 5.78 2.72
N ALA A 53 -4.37 6.93 3.38
CA ALA A 53 -5.49 7.65 3.95
C ALA A 53 -6.52 8.02 2.88
N LEU A 54 -6.10 8.55 1.74
CA LEU A 54 -6.98 8.85 0.62
C LEU A 54 -7.60 7.57 0.02
N GLY A 55 -6.82 6.48 -0.05
CA GLY A 55 -7.31 5.18 -0.48
C GLY A 55 -8.43 4.65 0.42
N VAL A 56 -8.29 4.77 1.75
CA VAL A 56 -9.33 4.38 2.72
C VAL A 56 -10.54 5.31 2.65
N LEU A 57 -10.30 6.63 2.64
CA LEU A 57 -11.36 7.65 2.61
C LEU A 57 -12.20 7.58 1.32
N GLY A 58 -11.61 7.15 0.21
CA GLY A 58 -12.32 6.93 -1.05
C GLY A 58 -12.86 5.50 -1.18
N GLY A 59 -12.06 4.50 -0.84
CA GLY A 59 -12.37 3.10 -1.06
C GLY A 59 -13.52 2.57 -0.20
N VAL A 60 -13.52 2.88 1.10
CA VAL A 60 -14.61 2.43 1.99
C VAL A 60 -15.96 3.02 1.56
N PRO A 61 -16.13 4.34 1.36
CA PRO A 61 -17.40 4.89 0.87
C PRO A 61 -17.80 4.37 -0.51
N LEU A 62 -16.84 4.20 -1.42
CA LEU A 62 -17.13 3.61 -2.73
C LEU A 62 -17.64 2.17 -2.59
N GLY A 63 -17.00 1.33 -1.78
CA GLY A 63 -17.44 -0.03 -1.53
C GLY A 63 -18.85 -0.10 -0.91
N VAL A 64 -19.14 0.81 0.03
CA VAL A 64 -20.49 0.97 0.59
C VAL A 64 -21.51 1.35 -0.49
N LEU A 65 -21.17 2.28 -1.38
CA LEU A 65 -22.02 2.71 -2.48
C LEU A 65 -22.31 1.54 -3.44
N LEU A 66 -21.27 0.79 -3.85
CA LEU A 66 -21.39 -0.37 -4.73
C LEU A 66 -22.27 -1.46 -4.13
N TRP A 67 -22.12 -1.72 -2.83
CA TRP A 67 -22.99 -2.66 -2.10
C TRP A 67 -24.44 -2.19 -2.01
N ARG A 68 -24.64 -0.91 -1.67
CA ARG A 68 -25.99 -0.36 -1.42
C ARG A 68 -26.81 -0.24 -2.69
N VAL A 69 -26.17 0.15 -3.79
CA VAL A 69 -26.83 0.34 -5.09
C VAL A 69 -26.41 -0.79 -6.03
N ARG A 70 -27.09 -1.93 -5.92
CA ARG A 70 -26.77 -3.17 -6.65
C ARG A 70 -26.63 -3.00 -8.17
N VAL A 71 -27.36 -2.05 -8.77
CA VAL A 71 -27.24 -1.76 -10.20
C VAL A 71 -25.87 -1.14 -10.49
N ILE A 72 -25.47 -0.14 -9.71
CA ILE A 72 -24.17 0.52 -9.82
C ILE A 72 -23.06 -0.51 -9.57
N GLY A 73 -23.19 -1.33 -8.51
CA GLY A 73 -22.24 -2.38 -8.19
C GLY A 73 -22.00 -3.33 -9.38
N ARG A 74 -23.06 -3.93 -9.92
CA ARG A 74 -22.97 -4.87 -11.05
C ARG A 74 -22.41 -4.24 -12.33
N VAL A 75 -22.72 -2.97 -12.59
CA VAL A 75 -22.24 -2.28 -13.79
C VAL A 75 -20.79 -1.83 -13.63
N LEU A 76 -20.43 -1.27 -12.47
CA LEU A 76 -19.07 -0.70 -12.27
C LEU A 76 -18.03 -1.73 -11.86
N GLU A 77 -18.40 -2.85 -11.24
CA GLU A 77 -17.45 -3.88 -10.80
C GLU A 77 -16.51 -4.34 -11.93
N PRO A 78 -16.99 -4.73 -13.14
CA PRO A 78 -16.11 -5.12 -14.23
C PRO A 78 -15.17 -4.00 -14.66
N PHE A 79 -15.63 -2.73 -14.65
CA PHE A 79 -14.79 -1.58 -15.01
C PHE A 79 -13.72 -1.31 -13.95
N ILE A 80 -14.07 -1.43 -12.66
CA ILE A 80 -13.12 -1.29 -11.56
C ILE A 80 -12.06 -2.39 -11.62
N VAL A 81 -12.45 -3.64 -11.85
CA VAL A 81 -11.54 -4.78 -11.97
C VAL A 81 -10.64 -4.63 -13.20
N THR A 82 -11.19 -4.21 -14.34
CA THR A 82 -10.42 -3.95 -15.56
C THR A 82 -9.48 -2.76 -15.36
N GLY A 83 -9.96 -1.67 -14.73
CA GLY A 83 -9.16 -0.50 -14.41
C GLY A 83 -7.99 -0.82 -13.48
N TYR A 84 -8.14 -1.81 -12.59
CA TYR A 84 -7.07 -2.30 -11.74
C TYR A 84 -5.93 -2.97 -12.51
N ALA A 85 -6.24 -3.59 -13.64
CA ALA A 85 -5.24 -4.17 -14.54
C ALA A 85 -4.51 -3.13 -15.40
N MET A 86 -5.03 -1.89 -15.48
CA MET A 86 -4.36 -0.83 -16.25
C MET A 86 -3.10 -0.34 -15.51
N PRO A 87 -1.99 -0.13 -16.23
CA PRO A 87 -0.79 0.42 -15.62
C PRO A 87 -1.01 1.90 -15.26
N THR A 88 -1.43 2.13 -14.01
CA THR A 88 -1.73 3.49 -13.47
C THR A 88 -0.54 4.45 -13.62
N LEU A 89 0.67 3.92 -13.73
CA LEU A 89 1.90 4.65 -14.02
C LEU A 89 1.80 5.52 -15.28
N LEU A 90 1.05 5.10 -16.30
CA LEU A 90 0.88 5.85 -17.56
C LEU A 90 0.20 7.21 -17.37
N PHE A 91 -0.53 7.41 -16.28
CA PHE A 91 -1.18 8.69 -15.97
C PHE A 91 -0.23 9.70 -15.32
N TYR A 92 0.99 9.30 -14.93
CA TYR A 92 1.92 10.18 -14.24
C TYR A 92 2.25 11.48 -15.03
N PRO A 93 2.56 11.47 -16.34
CA PRO A 93 2.85 12.70 -17.06
C PRO A 93 1.68 13.70 -17.03
N ILE A 94 0.45 13.20 -17.14
CA ILE A 94 -0.76 14.04 -17.07
C ILE A 94 -0.91 14.65 -15.68
N LEU A 95 -0.70 13.84 -14.64
CA LEU A 95 -0.78 14.32 -13.25
C LEU A 95 0.32 15.32 -12.92
N VAL A 96 1.52 15.15 -13.45
CA VAL A 96 2.60 16.14 -13.31
C VAL A 96 2.27 17.45 -14.02
N ALA A 97 1.66 17.40 -15.20
CA ALA A 97 1.23 18.59 -15.92
C ALA A 97 0.19 19.40 -15.12
N VAL A 98 -0.70 18.73 -14.37
CA VAL A 98 -1.76 19.37 -13.58
C VAL A 98 -1.31 19.74 -12.17
N LEU A 99 -0.59 18.86 -11.48
CA LEU A 99 -0.22 19.01 -10.06
C LEU A 99 1.21 19.52 -9.84
N GLY A 100 2.01 19.56 -10.91
CA GLY A 100 3.42 19.92 -10.85
C GLY A 100 4.33 18.76 -10.40
N LEU A 101 5.65 19.01 -10.46
CA LEU A 101 6.71 18.08 -10.04
C LEU A 101 6.86 18.06 -8.51
N ASN A 102 5.98 17.38 -7.83
CA ASN A 102 5.96 17.23 -6.38
C ASN A 102 5.48 15.81 -5.97
N ALA A 103 5.15 15.59 -4.68
CA ALA A 103 4.62 14.31 -4.21
C ALA A 103 3.16 14.05 -4.64
N GLY A 104 2.42 15.07 -5.08
CA GLY A 104 1.00 14.98 -5.43
C GLY A 104 0.68 13.88 -6.45
N PRO A 105 1.33 13.86 -7.63
CA PRO A 105 1.12 12.81 -8.62
C PRO A 105 1.32 11.40 -8.06
N ILE A 106 2.35 11.21 -7.23
CA ILE A 106 2.66 9.93 -6.59
C ILE A 106 1.54 9.53 -5.62
N VAL A 107 1.11 10.47 -4.78
CA VAL A 107 0.00 10.26 -3.82
C VAL A 107 -1.27 9.86 -4.56
N VAL A 108 -1.63 10.53 -5.64
CA VAL A 108 -2.84 10.23 -6.43
C VAL A 108 -2.77 8.83 -7.03
N ILE A 109 -1.65 8.45 -7.66
CA ILE A 109 -1.50 7.11 -8.25
C ILE A 109 -1.54 6.03 -7.17
N ALA A 110 -0.74 6.18 -6.11
CA ALA A 110 -0.68 5.21 -5.04
C ALA A 110 -2.01 5.09 -4.28
N SER A 111 -2.75 6.21 -4.10
CA SER A 111 -4.09 6.19 -3.50
C SER A 111 -5.11 5.47 -4.38
N THR A 112 -5.04 5.62 -5.70
CA THR A 112 -5.91 4.90 -6.64
C THR A 112 -5.64 3.39 -6.58
N MET A 113 -4.37 2.98 -6.52
CA MET A 113 -3.99 1.57 -6.35
C MET A 113 -4.51 0.99 -5.02
N ALA A 114 -4.49 1.76 -3.94
CA ALA A 114 -4.99 1.36 -2.64
C ALA A 114 -6.53 1.32 -2.58
N LEU A 115 -7.20 2.28 -3.22
CA LEU A 115 -8.65 2.47 -3.19
C LEU A 115 -9.41 1.26 -3.73
N ILE A 116 -8.94 0.69 -4.85
CA ILE A 116 -9.66 -0.38 -5.55
C ILE A 116 -9.86 -1.63 -4.68
N PRO A 117 -8.80 -2.25 -4.12
CA PRO A 117 -8.95 -3.43 -3.27
C PRO A 117 -9.77 -3.13 -2.01
N ILE A 118 -9.66 -1.93 -1.43
CA ILE A 118 -10.47 -1.52 -0.28
C ILE A 118 -11.94 -1.45 -0.67
N ALA A 119 -12.28 -0.85 -1.81
CA ALA A 119 -13.66 -0.72 -2.26
C ALA A 119 -14.29 -2.08 -2.55
N LEU A 120 -13.62 -2.94 -3.31
CA LEU A 120 -14.12 -4.27 -3.64
C LEU A 120 -14.31 -5.15 -2.39
N THR A 121 -13.32 -5.16 -1.50
CA THR A 121 -13.42 -5.94 -0.25
C THR A 121 -14.53 -5.39 0.65
N THR A 122 -14.71 -4.07 0.73
CA THR A 122 -15.80 -3.46 1.51
C THR A 122 -17.16 -3.84 0.93
N MET A 123 -17.31 -3.83 -0.40
CA MET A 123 -18.55 -4.25 -1.07
C MET A 123 -18.90 -5.70 -0.74
N VAL A 124 -17.94 -6.61 -0.88
CA VAL A 124 -18.12 -8.04 -0.59
C VAL A 124 -18.41 -8.27 0.89
N ALA A 125 -17.61 -7.68 1.78
CA ALA A 125 -17.76 -7.83 3.22
C ALA A 125 -19.15 -7.42 3.74
N LEU A 126 -19.70 -6.33 3.21
CA LEU A 126 -21.07 -5.89 3.55
C LEU A 126 -22.13 -6.83 2.96
N GLY A 127 -21.84 -7.44 1.81
CA GLY A 127 -22.72 -8.44 1.18
C GLY A 127 -22.78 -9.76 1.96
N ASP A 128 -21.68 -10.14 2.61
CA ASP A 128 -21.51 -11.39 3.33
C ASP A 128 -21.98 -11.33 4.79
N VAL A 129 -22.50 -10.18 5.26
CA VAL A 129 -23.07 -10.07 6.60
C VAL A 129 -24.25 -11.02 6.75
N LYS A 130 -24.20 -11.85 7.78
CA LYS A 130 -25.21 -12.92 8.04
C LYS A 130 -26.64 -12.37 8.04
N PRO A 131 -27.58 -12.98 7.28
CA PRO A 131 -28.97 -12.51 7.20
C PRO A 131 -29.68 -12.42 8.55
N VAL A 132 -29.27 -13.21 9.55
CA VAL A 132 -29.82 -13.17 10.90
C VAL A 132 -29.62 -11.80 11.57
N LEU A 133 -28.51 -11.11 11.30
CA LEU A 133 -28.26 -9.76 11.84
C LEU A 133 -29.20 -8.72 11.26
N HIS A 134 -29.58 -8.86 9.98
CA HIS A 134 -30.59 -8.01 9.37
C HIS A 134 -31.98 -8.23 10.00
N LYS A 135 -32.34 -9.50 10.28
CA LYS A 135 -33.59 -9.85 10.95
C LYS A 135 -33.65 -9.31 12.38
N LEU A 136 -32.53 -9.49 13.13
CA LEU A 136 -32.42 -8.97 14.49
C LEU A 136 -32.57 -7.44 14.54
N ALA A 137 -31.91 -6.71 13.66
CA ALA A 137 -32.03 -5.26 13.61
C ALA A 137 -33.46 -4.80 13.32
N ARG A 138 -34.23 -5.56 12.51
CA ARG A 138 -35.66 -5.28 12.25
C ARG A 138 -36.54 -5.62 13.42
N SER A 139 -36.27 -6.69 14.17
CA SER A 139 -37.09 -7.11 15.31
C SER A 139 -37.06 -6.13 16.50
N VAL A 140 -36.02 -5.28 16.56
CA VAL A 140 -35.92 -4.19 17.56
C VAL A 140 -36.28 -2.82 16.98
N ASP A 141 -36.96 -2.78 15.84
CA ASP A 141 -37.40 -1.56 15.14
C ASP A 141 -36.26 -0.54 14.91
N ALA A 142 -35.04 -1.03 14.68
CA ALA A 142 -33.88 -0.17 14.43
C ALA A 142 -34.07 0.65 13.14
N SER A 143 -33.87 1.96 13.22
CA SER A 143 -33.87 2.82 12.05
C SER A 143 -32.78 2.39 11.05
N ARG A 144 -32.93 2.72 9.76
CA ARG A 144 -31.96 2.37 8.71
C ARG A 144 -30.51 2.80 9.07
N ARG A 145 -30.35 3.98 9.70
CA ARG A 145 -29.07 4.49 10.16
C ARG A 145 -28.49 3.64 11.31
N GLN A 146 -29.35 3.28 12.28
CA GLN A 146 -28.91 2.42 13.40
C GLN A 146 -28.58 1.02 12.90
N GLN A 147 -29.38 0.44 12.02
CA GLN A 147 -29.10 -0.85 11.39
C GLN A 147 -27.73 -0.85 10.70
N TYR A 148 -27.42 0.19 9.92
CA TYR A 148 -26.15 0.30 9.23
C TYR A 148 -24.97 0.48 10.20
N PHE A 149 -25.00 1.54 11.02
CA PHE A 149 -23.84 1.90 11.84
C PHE A 149 -23.68 1.07 13.11
N LYS A 150 -24.75 0.53 13.68
CA LYS A 150 -24.68 -0.25 14.94
C LYS A 150 -24.64 -1.76 14.73
N VAL A 151 -25.05 -2.26 13.56
CA VAL A 151 -25.17 -3.71 13.32
C VAL A 151 -24.32 -4.13 12.12
N LEU A 152 -24.60 -3.61 10.92
CA LEU A 152 -24.00 -4.13 9.69
C LEU A 152 -22.53 -3.75 9.56
N PHE A 153 -22.20 -2.47 9.74
CA PHE A 153 -20.82 -2.00 9.59
C PHE A 153 -19.87 -2.62 10.63
N PRO A 154 -20.21 -2.66 11.94
CA PRO A 154 -19.40 -3.39 12.91
C PRO A 154 -19.25 -4.88 12.60
N ALA A 155 -20.33 -5.54 12.16
CA ALA A 155 -20.28 -6.95 11.77
C ALA A 155 -19.41 -7.22 10.52
N ALA A 156 -19.36 -6.27 9.58
CA ALA A 156 -18.54 -6.34 8.38
C ALA A 156 -17.07 -5.94 8.63
N THR A 157 -16.78 -5.16 9.66
CA THR A 157 -15.43 -4.62 9.94
C THR A 157 -14.32 -5.69 9.93
N PRO A 158 -14.49 -6.88 10.56
CA PRO A 158 -13.47 -7.93 10.51
C PRO A 158 -13.19 -8.44 9.08
N LEU A 159 -14.18 -8.36 8.20
CA LEU A 159 -14.08 -8.78 6.79
C LEU A 159 -13.56 -7.65 5.89
N ILE A 160 -13.75 -6.39 6.28
CA ILE A 160 -13.22 -5.21 5.58
C ILE A 160 -11.72 -5.06 5.84
N PHE A 161 -11.25 -5.38 7.02
CA PHE A 161 -9.87 -5.12 7.46
C PHE A 161 -8.79 -5.76 6.56
N PRO A 162 -8.93 -7.01 6.08
CA PRO A 162 -8.00 -7.57 5.08
C PRO A 162 -7.89 -6.73 3.81
N GLY A 163 -8.98 -6.11 3.35
CA GLY A 163 -8.97 -5.19 2.21
C GLY A 163 -8.21 -3.90 2.52
N ILE A 164 -8.39 -3.33 3.71
CA ILE A 164 -7.63 -2.16 4.17
C ILE A 164 -6.13 -2.48 4.22
N LYS A 165 -5.76 -3.64 4.75
CA LYS A 165 -4.37 -4.10 4.78
C LYS A 165 -3.79 -4.28 3.38
N LEU A 166 -4.54 -4.87 2.46
CA LEU A 166 -4.15 -5.01 1.07
C LEU A 166 -3.97 -3.64 0.40
N GLY A 167 -4.90 -2.71 0.63
CA GLY A 167 -4.78 -1.33 0.17
C GLY A 167 -3.53 -0.63 0.68
N PHE A 168 -3.14 -0.86 1.94
CA PHE A 168 -1.88 -0.33 2.47
C PHE A 168 -0.67 -0.90 1.71
N ILE A 169 -0.63 -2.22 1.46
CA ILE A 169 0.44 -2.86 0.68
C ILE A 169 0.54 -2.20 -0.70
N TYR A 170 -0.58 -1.93 -1.37
CA TYR A 170 -0.59 -1.26 -2.67
C TYR A 170 -0.18 0.21 -2.59
N ALA A 171 -0.50 0.92 -1.51
CA ALA A 171 0.02 2.27 -1.28
C ALA A 171 1.55 2.28 -1.15
N VAL A 172 2.14 1.31 -0.44
CA VAL A 172 3.60 1.14 -0.32
C VAL A 172 4.22 0.83 -1.67
N ILE A 173 3.70 -0.20 -2.38
CA ILE A 173 4.21 -0.61 -3.70
C ILE A 173 4.13 0.55 -4.69
N GLY A 174 2.97 1.21 -4.79
CA GLY A 174 2.76 2.33 -5.68
C GLY A 174 3.71 3.50 -5.40
N THR A 175 3.83 3.90 -4.12
CA THR A 175 4.72 5.00 -3.73
C THR A 175 6.18 4.68 -4.08
N ILE A 176 6.68 3.51 -3.69
CA ILE A 176 8.09 3.16 -3.90
C ILE A 176 8.41 2.99 -5.38
N ALA A 177 7.53 2.34 -6.15
CA ALA A 177 7.72 2.19 -7.58
C ALA A 177 7.75 3.55 -8.31
N MET A 178 6.85 4.47 -7.94
CA MET A 178 6.81 5.81 -8.50
C MET A 178 8.02 6.64 -8.08
N GLU A 179 8.45 6.54 -6.82
CA GLU A 179 9.67 7.20 -6.36
C GLU A 179 10.91 6.69 -7.11
N PHE A 180 11.02 5.38 -7.31
CA PHE A 180 12.16 4.76 -8.00
C PHE A 180 12.31 5.26 -9.44
N ILE A 181 11.18 5.40 -10.17
CA ILE A 181 11.20 5.71 -11.61
C ILE A 181 11.20 7.22 -11.86
N LEU A 182 10.41 8.00 -11.10
CA LEU A 182 9.96 9.31 -11.54
C LEU A 182 10.14 10.43 -10.49
N ALA A 183 10.43 10.13 -9.23
CA ALA A 183 10.59 11.14 -8.19
C ALA A 183 11.96 11.81 -8.22
N SER A 184 12.09 12.87 -7.42
CA SER A 184 13.35 13.59 -7.16
C SER A 184 13.84 13.46 -5.72
N LYS A 185 13.07 12.79 -4.86
CA LYS A 185 13.37 12.59 -3.42
C LYS A 185 12.62 11.36 -2.91
N GLY A 186 13.09 10.75 -1.82
CA GLY A 186 12.50 9.60 -1.16
C GLY A 186 13.40 8.36 -1.23
N LEU A 187 13.05 7.31 -0.47
CA LEU A 187 13.84 6.07 -0.43
C LEU A 187 13.87 5.36 -1.79
N GLY A 188 12.72 5.30 -2.47
CA GLY A 188 12.63 4.73 -3.80
C GLY A 188 13.46 5.51 -4.81
N PHE A 189 13.42 6.85 -4.75
CA PHE A 189 14.27 7.70 -5.58
C PHE A 189 15.75 7.41 -5.37
N ARG A 190 16.21 7.29 -4.11
CA ARG A 190 17.62 6.99 -3.83
C ARG A 190 18.05 5.67 -4.45
N ALA A 191 17.25 4.62 -4.28
CA ALA A 191 17.53 3.34 -4.92
C ALA A 191 17.63 3.46 -6.44
N GLY A 192 16.69 4.17 -7.08
CA GLY A 192 16.69 4.43 -8.52
C GLY A 192 17.83 5.33 -8.98
N PHE A 193 18.22 6.32 -8.16
CA PHE A 193 19.36 7.18 -8.45
C PHE A 193 20.68 6.38 -8.42
N MET A 194 20.91 5.60 -7.37
CA MET A 194 22.11 4.75 -7.26
C MET A 194 22.18 3.70 -8.38
N TYR A 195 21.03 3.19 -8.81
CA TYR A 195 20.94 2.31 -9.98
C TYR A 195 21.42 2.99 -11.27
N ARG A 196 20.97 4.21 -11.55
CA ARG A 196 21.36 4.97 -12.76
C ARG A 196 22.81 5.40 -12.75
N GLU A 197 23.37 5.69 -11.58
CA GLU A 197 24.78 6.08 -11.39
C GLU A 197 25.71 4.87 -11.25
N LEU A 198 25.19 3.64 -11.36
CA LEU A 198 25.92 2.37 -11.24
C LEU A 198 26.61 2.15 -9.87
N TYR A 199 26.12 2.82 -8.81
CA TYR A 199 26.53 2.56 -7.43
C TYR A 199 25.81 1.32 -6.89
N VAL A 200 26.23 0.13 -7.36
CA VAL A 200 25.51 -1.13 -7.13
C VAL A 200 25.37 -1.47 -5.64
N ALA A 201 26.41 -1.24 -4.83
CA ALA A 201 26.38 -1.53 -3.40
C ALA A 201 25.36 -0.65 -2.66
N ASP A 202 25.34 0.66 -2.94
CA ASP A 202 24.39 1.59 -2.34
C ASP A 202 22.95 1.34 -2.83
N MET A 203 22.78 1.00 -4.11
CA MET A 203 21.49 0.59 -4.67
C MET A 203 20.90 -0.58 -3.88
N TRP A 204 21.68 -1.65 -3.68
CA TRP A 204 21.22 -2.82 -2.92
C TRP A 204 20.98 -2.49 -1.45
N ALA A 205 21.77 -1.59 -0.87
CA ALA A 205 21.54 -1.12 0.50
C ALA A 205 20.21 -0.37 0.63
N TYR A 206 19.88 0.55 -0.28
CA TYR A 206 18.57 1.23 -0.27
C TYR A 206 17.41 0.27 -0.54
N ILE A 207 17.56 -0.72 -1.44
CA ILE A 207 16.56 -1.77 -1.65
C ILE A 207 16.35 -2.56 -0.36
N ALA A 208 17.41 -2.97 0.33
CA ALA A 208 17.31 -3.67 1.60
C ALA A 208 16.58 -2.85 2.68
N ILE A 209 16.88 -1.55 2.78
CA ILE A 209 16.20 -0.61 3.68
C ILE A 209 14.69 -0.56 3.35
N VAL A 210 14.33 -0.41 2.09
CA VAL A 210 12.94 -0.38 1.63
C VAL A 210 12.21 -1.67 1.98
N VAL A 211 12.86 -2.84 1.79
CA VAL A 211 12.29 -4.14 2.14
C VAL A 211 12.04 -4.25 3.65
N VAL A 212 13.05 -3.90 4.46
CA VAL A 212 12.91 -3.92 5.94
C VAL A 212 11.83 -2.95 6.41
N PHE A 213 11.81 -1.74 5.86
CA PHE A 213 10.75 -0.75 6.14
C PHE A 213 9.36 -1.30 5.82
N SER A 214 9.19 -1.89 4.63
CA SER A 214 7.91 -2.47 4.19
C SER A 214 7.46 -3.63 5.10
N ILE A 215 8.39 -4.49 5.50
CA ILE A 215 8.12 -5.59 6.44
C ILE A 215 7.71 -5.04 7.81
N ALA A 216 8.44 -4.05 8.34
CA ALA A 216 8.15 -3.44 9.65
C ALA A 216 6.74 -2.83 9.68
N VAL A 217 6.39 -2.05 8.67
CA VAL A 217 5.08 -1.38 8.61
C VAL A 217 3.95 -2.39 8.39
N ASN A 218 4.13 -3.39 7.50
CA ASN A 218 3.12 -4.44 7.31
C ASN A 218 2.92 -5.29 8.58
N SER A 219 4.00 -5.53 9.33
CA SER A 219 3.93 -6.24 10.61
C SER A 219 3.18 -5.44 11.68
N ALA A 220 3.41 -4.12 11.74
CA ALA A 220 2.68 -3.22 12.64
C ALA A 220 1.17 -3.22 12.34
N LEU A 221 0.78 -3.20 11.06
CA LEU A 221 -0.63 -3.34 10.65
C LEU A 221 -1.21 -4.70 11.04
N GLY A 222 -0.43 -5.78 10.92
CA GLY A 222 -0.86 -7.12 11.35
C GLY A 222 -1.09 -7.21 12.85
N LEU A 223 -0.30 -6.50 13.66
CA LEU A 223 -0.53 -6.40 15.11
C LEU A 223 -1.80 -5.60 15.43
N ALA A 224 -2.01 -4.47 14.76
CA ALA A 224 -3.25 -3.69 14.90
C ALA A 224 -4.49 -4.52 14.54
N GLU A 225 -4.44 -5.31 13.47
CA GLU A 225 -5.51 -6.24 13.09
C GLU A 225 -5.85 -7.23 14.21
N ARG A 226 -4.83 -7.85 14.81
CA ARG A 226 -5.03 -8.82 15.89
C ARG A 226 -5.65 -8.18 17.13
N ALA A 227 -5.28 -6.95 17.47
CA ALA A 227 -5.87 -6.20 18.57
C ALA A 227 -7.37 -5.96 18.32
N ILE A 228 -7.74 -5.43 17.14
CA ILE A 228 -9.14 -5.17 16.77
C ILE A 228 -9.97 -6.46 16.78
N ARG A 229 -9.42 -7.58 16.32
CA ARG A 229 -10.13 -8.88 16.34
C ARG A 229 -10.37 -9.44 17.73
N ARG A 230 -9.45 -9.19 18.68
CA ARG A 230 -9.61 -9.64 20.07
C ARG A 230 -10.73 -8.94 20.80
N ASP A 231 -10.93 -7.65 20.52
CA ASP A 231 -11.96 -6.85 21.17
C ASP A 231 -13.39 -7.12 20.61
N MET A 232 -13.51 -7.93 19.54
CA MET A 232 -14.78 -8.27 18.90
C MET A 232 -15.25 -9.72 19.12
N LEU A 233 -14.45 -10.54 19.81
CA LEU A 233 -14.77 -11.91 20.26
C LEU A 233 -15.10 -11.95 21.74
#